data_fce93522c3bc3533c721cd91e22b2056
#
_entry.id   fce93522c3bc3533c721cd91e22b2056
#
_cell.length_a   1.000
_cell.length_b   1.000
_cell.length_c   1.000
_cell.angle_alpha   90.00
_cell.angle_beta   90.00
_cell.angle_gamma   90.00
#
_symmetry.space_group_name_H-M   'P 1'
#
loop_
_entity.id
_entity.type
_entity.pdbx_description
1 polymer ?
#
loop_
_entity_poly.entity_id
_entity_poly.type
_entity_poly.pdbx_seq_one_letter_code
_entity_poly.pdbx_strand_id
1 'polypeptide(L)'
;MKAKIVGIITTLIIAFTVLTVSVLKSASVPYAFSPMVLSESKVANKDIKIDYVLAYPGGILPDSPLWYIKALRDKIWYVVTLNPSKKAELNLLFADKRLSMATSLFKQNKPDLGFSTLTKAEKYLIKAIPKDAKDTAYLNKLALASLKHREVIENEILPISSEDLKPEVIKSIDYSKETYKKVRDLLRSIGLNPSPNPFEVE
;
A
#
# COMPACT_ATOMS: atom_id res chain seq x y z
N MET A 1 32.05 35.25 -5.14
CA MET A 1 31.73 33.92 -4.55
C MET A 1 30.58 33.99 -3.51
N LYS A 2 30.61 34.89 -2.52
CA LYS A 2 29.58 35.00 -1.46
C LYS A 2 28.14 35.15 -2.00
N ALA A 3 27.90 36.00 -3.01
CA ALA A 3 26.56 36.21 -3.59
C ALA A 3 25.97 34.93 -4.25
N LYS A 4 26.80 34.11 -4.91
CA LYS A 4 26.37 32.86 -5.52
C LYS A 4 25.99 31.83 -4.46
N ILE A 5 26.73 31.75 -3.35
CA ILE A 5 26.44 30.87 -2.23
C ILE A 5 25.15 31.28 -1.54
N VAL A 6 24.94 32.56 -1.30
CA VAL A 6 23.70 33.09 -0.72
C VAL A 6 22.49 32.72 -1.62
N GLY A 7 22.61 32.90 -2.94
CA GLY A 7 21.55 32.53 -3.87
C GLY A 7 21.19 31.03 -3.80
N ILE A 8 22.19 30.17 -3.76
CA ILE A 8 21.97 28.72 -3.65
C ILE A 8 21.27 28.35 -2.33
N ILE A 9 21.73 28.94 -1.21
CA ILE A 9 21.13 28.68 0.10
C ILE A 9 19.67 29.16 0.14
N THR A 10 19.39 30.37 -0.39
CA THR A 10 18.02 30.89 -0.44
C THR A 10 17.11 30.01 -1.29
N THR A 11 17.57 29.55 -2.45
CA THR A 11 16.81 28.64 -3.31
C THR A 11 16.52 27.31 -2.61
N LEU A 12 17.49 26.75 -1.88
CA LEU A 12 17.31 25.51 -1.11
C LEU A 12 16.30 25.68 0.02
N ILE A 13 16.34 26.80 0.74
CA ILE A 13 15.39 27.11 1.82
C ILE A 13 13.98 27.23 1.25
N ILE A 14 13.79 27.96 0.15
CA ILE A 14 12.48 28.09 -0.50
C ILE A 14 11.96 26.70 -0.97
N ALA A 15 12.80 25.91 -1.64
CA ALA A 15 12.43 24.58 -2.10
C ALA A 15 12.05 23.66 -0.94
N PHE A 16 12.79 23.72 0.17
CA PHE A 16 12.48 22.92 1.37
C PHE A 16 11.18 23.38 2.03
N THR A 17 10.92 24.68 2.09
CA THR A 17 9.68 25.26 2.65
C THR A 17 8.48 24.82 1.82
N VAL A 18 8.55 24.91 0.48
CA VAL A 18 7.48 24.46 -0.41
C VAL A 18 7.23 22.95 -0.25
N LEU A 19 8.29 22.16 -0.16
CA LEU A 19 8.18 20.72 0.07
C LEU A 19 7.50 20.40 1.41
N THR A 20 7.88 21.09 2.48
CA THR A 20 7.33 20.91 3.83
C THR A 20 5.84 21.30 3.86
N VAL A 21 5.47 22.44 3.27
CA VAL A 21 4.06 22.87 3.18
C VAL A 21 3.24 21.87 2.36
N SER A 22 3.78 21.38 1.24
CA SER A 22 3.11 20.36 0.41
C SER A 22 2.88 19.06 1.17
N VAL A 23 3.88 18.61 1.95
CA VAL A 23 3.76 17.39 2.77
C VAL A 23 2.73 17.58 3.88
N LEU A 24 2.76 18.70 4.60
CA LEU A 24 1.81 19.01 5.67
C LEU A 24 0.37 19.11 5.13
N LYS A 25 0.19 19.77 3.98
CA LYS A 25 -1.12 19.88 3.33
C LYS A 25 -1.64 18.52 2.87
N SER A 26 -0.77 17.65 2.34
CA SER A 26 -1.14 16.28 1.98
C SER A 26 -1.48 15.42 3.20
N ALA A 27 -0.85 15.68 4.34
CA ALA A 27 -1.12 14.97 5.59
C ALA A 27 -2.44 15.39 6.26
N SER A 28 -2.95 16.59 5.97
CA SER A 28 -4.19 17.14 6.53
C SER A 28 -5.45 16.82 5.72
N VAL A 29 -5.32 16.36 4.47
CA VAL A 29 -6.46 16.01 3.63
C VAL A 29 -6.93 14.60 3.98
N PRO A 30 -8.20 14.39 4.39
CA PRO A 30 -8.77 13.06 4.47
C PRO A 30 -8.76 12.47 3.04
N TYR A 31 -8.07 11.35 2.87
CA TYR A 31 -8.01 10.68 1.58
C TYR A 31 -9.39 10.15 1.20
N ALA A 32 -10.06 10.82 0.28
CA ALA A 32 -11.15 10.21 -0.46
C ALA A 32 -10.54 9.20 -1.44
N PHE A 33 -10.89 7.94 -1.25
CA PHE A 33 -10.50 6.90 -2.20
C PHE A 33 -11.27 7.15 -3.51
N SER A 34 -10.59 7.57 -4.57
CA SER A 34 -11.19 7.53 -5.90
C SER A 34 -11.30 6.07 -6.32
N PRO A 35 -12.49 5.57 -6.67
CA PRO A 35 -12.64 4.21 -7.14
C PRO A 35 -11.84 4.04 -8.43
N MET A 36 -10.86 3.16 -8.41
CA MET A 36 -10.17 2.72 -9.62
C MET A 36 -11.03 1.64 -10.24
N VAL A 37 -11.67 1.93 -11.37
CA VAL A 37 -12.33 0.91 -12.18
C VAL A 37 -11.21 0.08 -12.80
N LEU A 38 -10.87 -1.03 -12.15
CA LEU A 38 -10.02 -2.04 -12.75
C LEU A 38 -10.85 -2.75 -13.83
N SER A 39 -10.40 -2.66 -15.08
CA SER A 39 -11.00 -3.40 -16.19
C SER A 39 -11.07 -4.88 -15.84
N GLU A 40 -12.26 -5.45 -15.97
CA GLU A 40 -12.51 -6.87 -15.78
C GLU A 40 -11.64 -7.69 -16.73
N SER A 41 -10.62 -8.33 -16.20
CA SER A 41 -9.98 -9.45 -16.89
C SER A 41 -10.56 -10.74 -16.32
N LYS A 42 -11.40 -11.39 -17.12
CA LYS A 42 -11.93 -12.72 -16.84
C LYS A 42 -10.80 -13.73 -16.82
N VAL A 43 -10.45 -14.25 -15.66
CA VAL A 43 -9.75 -15.53 -15.52
C VAL A 43 -10.47 -16.35 -14.46
N ALA A 44 -10.84 -17.56 -14.88
CA ALA A 44 -11.66 -18.50 -14.13
C ALA A 44 -10.95 -19.02 -12.88
N ASN A 45 -11.41 -18.63 -11.72
CA ASN A 45 -11.66 -19.52 -10.60
C ASN A 45 -12.41 -18.78 -9.50
N LYS A 46 -13.65 -19.23 -9.20
CA LYS A 46 -14.54 -18.81 -8.11
C LYS A 46 -14.43 -17.31 -7.79
N ASP A 47 -15.36 -16.49 -8.32
CA ASP A 47 -15.42 -15.03 -8.19
C ASP A 47 -15.49 -14.54 -6.73
N ILE A 48 -14.41 -14.70 -5.98
CA ILE A 48 -14.26 -14.07 -4.67
C ILE A 48 -13.93 -12.60 -4.94
N LYS A 49 -14.93 -11.74 -4.77
CA LYS A 49 -14.78 -10.29 -4.88
C LYS A 49 -14.86 -9.66 -3.51
N ILE A 50 -13.78 -9.05 -3.08
CA ILE A 50 -13.73 -8.32 -1.80
C ILE A 50 -14.18 -6.88 -2.03
N ASP A 51 -15.16 -6.43 -1.24
CA ASP A 51 -15.64 -5.05 -1.28
C ASP A 51 -14.65 -4.10 -0.57
N TYR A 52 -13.54 -3.87 -1.23
CA TYR A 52 -12.49 -2.94 -0.83
C TYR A 52 -11.83 -2.33 -2.05
N VAL A 53 -11.64 -1.01 -2.02
CA VAL A 53 -11.02 -0.26 -3.12
C VAL A 53 -9.60 0.10 -2.75
N LEU A 54 -8.64 -0.39 -3.54
CA LEU A 54 -7.23 -0.04 -3.37
C LEU A 54 -6.97 1.44 -3.64
N ALA A 55 -6.04 2.03 -2.91
CA ALA A 55 -5.64 3.41 -3.14
C ALA A 55 -4.97 3.57 -4.52
N TYR A 56 -5.33 4.62 -5.25
CA TYR A 56 -4.75 4.93 -6.55
C TYR A 56 -3.23 5.08 -6.48
N PRO A 57 -2.46 4.38 -7.36
CA PRO A 57 -1.00 4.35 -7.29
C PRO A 57 -0.33 5.68 -7.66
N GLY A 58 -1.03 6.54 -8.41
CA GLY A 58 -0.46 7.71 -9.06
C GLY A 58 0.27 7.36 -10.35
N GLY A 59 0.51 8.36 -11.21
CA GLY A 59 1.10 8.17 -12.55
C GLY A 59 2.60 7.87 -12.57
N ILE A 60 3.31 8.03 -11.43
CA ILE A 60 4.75 7.80 -11.35
C ILE A 60 4.98 6.40 -10.75
N LEU A 61 5.45 5.47 -11.57
CA LEU A 61 5.81 4.11 -11.19
C LEU A 61 7.30 4.00 -10.80
N PRO A 62 7.71 2.90 -10.14
CA PRO A 62 9.10 2.66 -9.74
C PRO A 62 10.16 2.62 -10.86
N ASP A 63 9.76 2.47 -12.11
CA ASP A 63 10.61 2.52 -13.30
C ASP A 63 10.87 3.94 -13.82
N SER A 64 10.14 4.93 -13.30
CA SER A 64 10.30 6.34 -13.67
C SER A 64 11.48 6.98 -12.93
N PRO A 65 12.30 7.82 -13.57
CA PRO A 65 13.37 8.57 -12.89
C PRO A 65 12.81 9.52 -11.80
N LEU A 66 11.55 9.96 -11.92
CA LEU A 66 10.89 10.80 -10.93
C LEU A 66 10.46 10.01 -9.68
N TRP A 67 10.56 8.69 -9.70
CA TRP A 67 10.22 7.83 -8.57
C TRP A 67 11.02 8.16 -7.30
N TYR A 68 12.29 8.50 -7.45
CA TYR A 68 13.14 8.84 -6.30
C TYR A 68 12.62 10.05 -5.53
N ILE A 69 12.10 11.06 -6.22
CA ILE A 69 11.50 12.26 -5.59
C ILE A 69 10.22 11.87 -4.85
N LYS A 70 9.37 11.06 -5.48
CA LYS A 70 8.15 10.54 -4.84
C LYS A 70 8.47 9.70 -3.61
N ALA A 71 9.46 8.81 -3.72
CA ALA A 71 9.87 7.95 -2.62
C ALA A 71 10.47 8.76 -1.45
N LEU A 72 11.25 9.81 -1.75
CA LEU A 72 11.78 10.72 -0.74
C LEU A 72 10.66 11.46 -0.01
N ARG A 73 9.70 12.02 -0.73
CA ARG A 73 8.51 12.67 -0.14
C ARG A 73 7.77 11.69 0.80
N ASP A 74 7.51 10.47 0.34
CA ASP A 74 6.79 9.45 1.12
C ASP A 74 7.58 9.08 2.39
N LYS A 75 8.91 9.01 2.29
CA LYS A 75 9.79 8.77 3.45
C LYS A 75 9.76 9.92 4.44
N ILE A 76 9.81 11.17 3.97
CA ILE A 76 9.70 12.35 4.84
C ILE A 76 8.35 12.32 5.54
N TRP A 77 7.25 12.10 4.81
CA TRP A 77 5.92 12.02 5.39
C TRP A 77 5.83 10.95 6.48
N TYR A 78 6.38 9.77 6.22
CA TYR A 78 6.43 8.69 7.21
C TYR A 78 7.19 9.07 8.49
N VAL A 79 8.31 9.78 8.36
CA VAL A 79 9.13 10.21 9.50
C VAL A 79 8.45 11.29 10.33
N VAL A 80 7.83 12.29 9.69
CA VAL A 80 7.15 13.39 10.40
C VAL A 80 5.80 12.97 11.00
N THR A 81 5.24 11.82 10.60
CA THR A 81 4.03 11.28 11.19
C THR A 81 4.37 10.60 12.52
N LEU A 82 4.21 11.31 13.63
CA LEU A 82 4.56 10.83 14.96
C LEU A 82 3.46 9.99 15.61
N ASN A 83 2.18 10.28 15.29
CA ASN A 83 1.03 9.58 15.86
C ASN A 83 1.00 8.11 15.36
N PRO A 84 1.00 7.10 16.27
CA PRO A 84 1.03 5.70 15.89
C PRO A 84 -0.16 5.23 15.04
N SER A 85 -1.38 5.71 15.35
CA SER A 85 -2.59 5.35 14.59
C SER A 85 -2.51 5.92 13.17
N LYS A 86 -2.12 7.19 13.02
CA LYS A 86 -1.90 7.81 11.70
C LYS A 86 -0.77 7.15 10.92
N LYS A 87 0.24 6.65 11.61
CA LYS A 87 1.33 5.88 11.00
C LYS A 87 0.86 4.52 10.48
N ALA A 88 -0.05 3.88 11.19
CA ALA A 88 -0.70 2.65 10.74
C ALA A 88 -1.55 2.89 9.48
N GLU A 89 -2.40 3.92 9.48
CA GLU A 89 -3.17 4.34 8.29
C GLU A 89 -2.26 4.66 7.09
N LEU A 90 -1.14 5.35 7.33
CA LEU A 90 -0.18 5.69 6.29
C LEU A 90 0.53 4.44 5.72
N ASN A 91 0.83 3.45 6.57
CA ASN A 91 1.36 2.18 6.11
C ASN A 91 0.35 1.44 5.22
N LEU A 92 -0.93 1.42 5.58
CA LEU A 92 -1.99 0.83 4.74
C LEU A 92 -2.07 1.55 3.39
N LEU A 93 -2.08 2.89 3.39
CA LEU A 93 -2.07 3.68 2.16
C LEU A 93 -0.88 3.34 1.26
N PHE A 94 0.31 3.16 1.84
CA PHE A 94 1.51 2.78 1.09
C PHE A 94 1.45 1.33 0.61
N ALA A 95 0.84 0.43 1.37
CA ALA A 95 0.61 -0.95 0.96
C ALA A 95 -0.27 -1.00 -0.29
N ASP A 96 -1.45 -0.42 -0.23
CA ASP A 96 -2.41 -0.37 -1.35
C ASP A 96 -1.80 0.23 -2.62
N LYS A 97 -1.17 1.40 -2.49
CA LYS A 97 -0.53 2.07 -3.64
C LYS A 97 0.55 1.20 -4.27
N ARG A 98 1.36 0.52 -3.47
CA ARG A 98 2.42 -0.35 -3.98
C ARG A 98 1.90 -1.63 -4.60
N LEU A 99 0.82 -2.20 -4.06
CA LEU A 99 0.17 -3.34 -4.70
C LEU A 99 -0.35 -2.96 -6.10
N SER A 100 -1.07 -1.85 -6.20
CA SER A 100 -1.55 -1.34 -7.51
C SER A 100 -0.41 -1.03 -8.49
N MET A 101 0.74 -0.51 -7.99
CA MET A 101 1.95 -0.32 -8.82
C MET A 101 2.56 -1.64 -9.25
N ALA A 102 2.64 -2.63 -8.35
CA ALA A 102 3.16 -3.96 -8.67
C ALA A 102 2.33 -4.62 -9.77
N THR A 103 1.00 -4.61 -9.65
CA THR A 103 0.08 -5.09 -10.68
C THR A 103 0.33 -4.40 -12.02
N SER A 104 0.50 -3.08 -12.03
CA SER A 104 0.80 -2.32 -13.24
C SER A 104 2.15 -2.71 -13.88
N LEU A 105 3.18 -2.95 -13.06
CA LEU A 105 4.51 -3.35 -13.53
C LEU A 105 4.49 -4.78 -14.11
N PHE A 106 3.77 -5.71 -13.48
CA PHE A 106 3.59 -7.05 -14.04
C PHE A 106 2.86 -6.99 -15.39
N LYS A 107 1.79 -6.20 -15.50
CA LYS A 107 1.07 -5.96 -16.77
C LYS A 107 1.94 -5.30 -17.85
N GLN A 108 2.98 -4.54 -17.47
CA GLN A 108 3.96 -3.92 -18.37
C GLN A 108 5.16 -4.84 -18.69
N ASN A 109 5.10 -6.11 -18.35
CA ASN A 109 6.18 -7.09 -18.55
C ASN A 109 7.51 -6.68 -17.87
N LYS A 110 7.42 -6.16 -16.62
CA LYS A 110 8.56 -5.80 -15.75
C LYS A 110 8.50 -6.61 -14.45
N PRO A 111 8.63 -7.96 -14.53
CA PRO A 111 8.31 -8.86 -13.41
C PRO A 111 9.22 -8.65 -12.20
N ASP A 112 10.53 -8.45 -12.37
CA ASP A 112 11.47 -8.26 -11.25
C ASP A 112 11.15 -7.01 -10.43
N LEU A 113 10.88 -5.89 -11.13
CA LEU A 113 10.50 -4.64 -10.48
C LEU A 113 9.09 -4.73 -9.87
N GLY A 114 8.18 -5.44 -10.54
CA GLY A 114 6.85 -5.79 -10.05
C GLY A 114 6.92 -6.57 -8.75
N PHE A 115 7.73 -7.63 -8.70
CA PHE A 115 7.90 -8.46 -7.51
C PHE A 115 8.58 -7.70 -6.36
N SER A 116 9.63 -6.93 -6.64
CA SER A 116 10.25 -6.05 -5.63
C SER A 116 9.25 -5.06 -5.04
N THR A 117 8.34 -4.53 -5.87
CA THR A 117 7.30 -3.58 -5.44
C THR A 117 6.21 -4.28 -4.66
N LEU A 118 5.78 -5.49 -5.06
CA LEU A 118 4.84 -6.36 -4.34
C LEU A 118 5.35 -6.69 -2.94
N THR A 119 6.59 -7.14 -2.83
CA THR A 119 7.21 -7.44 -1.52
C THR A 119 7.19 -6.23 -0.58
N LYS A 120 7.40 -5.03 -1.11
CA LYS A 120 7.30 -3.80 -0.33
C LYS A 120 5.86 -3.49 0.06
N ALA A 121 4.87 -3.76 -0.82
CA ALA A 121 3.46 -3.59 -0.52
C ALA A 121 3.07 -4.44 0.70
N GLU A 122 3.36 -5.73 0.65
CA GLU A 122 3.01 -6.67 1.70
C GLU A 122 3.72 -6.37 3.03
N LYS A 123 5.00 -5.95 3.00
CA LYS A 123 5.71 -5.48 4.19
C LYS A 123 5.09 -4.22 4.82
N TYR A 124 4.50 -3.33 4.01
CA TYR A 124 3.75 -2.18 4.54
C TYR A 124 2.41 -2.61 5.11
N LEU A 125 1.74 -3.60 4.51
CA LEU A 125 0.49 -4.15 5.02
C LEU A 125 0.66 -4.71 6.45
N ILE A 126 1.71 -5.49 6.71
CA ILE A 126 2.03 -5.95 8.07
C ILE A 126 2.30 -4.79 9.03
N LYS A 127 3.02 -3.76 8.57
CA LYS A 127 3.31 -2.56 9.40
C LYS A 127 2.07 -1.70 9.66
N ALA A 128 0.99 -1.91 8.93
CA ALA A 128 -0.29 -1.25 9.13
C ALA A 128 -1.07 -1.80 10.34
N ILE A 129 -0.66 -2.93 10.90
CA ILE A 129 -1.28 -3.49 12.10
C ILE A 129 -1.03 -2.55 13.28
N PRO A 130 -2.09 -2.00 13.92
CA PRO A 130 -1.93 -1.12 15.06
C PRO A 130 -1.49 -1.92 16.30
N LYS A 131 -0.92 -1.24 17.27
CA LYS A 131 -0.49 -1.87 18.52
C LYS A 131 -1.65 -2.18 19.47
N ASP A 132 -2.77 -1.50 19.30
CA ASP A 132 -3.96 -1.64 20.13
C ASP A 132 -5.23 -1.72 19.25
N ALA A 133 -6.33 -2.19 19.86
CA ALA A 133 -7.61 -2.41 19.19
C ALA A 133 -8.59 -1.23 19.36
N LYS A 134 -8.11 0.00 19.59
CA LYS A 134 -8.97 1.16 19.89
C LYS A 134 -9.83 1.59 18.72
N ASP A 135 -9.30 1.55 17.52
CA ASP A 135 -10.03 1.95 16.30
C ASP A 135 -10.57 0.72 15.57
N THR A 136 -11.78 0.34 15.92
CA THR A 136 -12.48 -0.82 15.33
C THR A 136 -12.83 -0.62 13.86
N ALA A 137 -13.10 0.61 13.44
CA ALA A 137 -13.37 0.95 12.04
C ALA A 137 -12.11 0.73 11.19
N TYR A 138 -10.97 1.18 11.70
CA TYR A 138 -9.68 0.95 11.04
C TYR A 138 -9.31 -0.55 11.00
N LEU A 139 -9.55 -1.31 12.07
CA LEU A 139 -9.29 -2.76 12.09
C LEU A 139 -10.14 -3.49 11.05
N ASN A 140 -11.43 -3.20 10.95
CA ASN A 140 -12.29 -3.79 9.93
C ASN A 140 -11.82 -3.41 8.51
N LYS A 141 -11.43 -2.16 8.29
CA LYS A 141 -10.84 -1.71 7.03
C LYS A 141 -9.57 -2.48 6.69
N LEU A 142 -8.67 -2.68 7.65
CA LEU A 142 -7.42 -3.41 7.46
C LEU A 142 -7.66 -4.90 7.19
N ALA A 143 -8.67 -5.52 7.83
CA ALA A 143 -9.10 -6.88 7.53
C ALA A 143 -9.54 -7.01 6.07
N LEU A 144 -10.43 -6.13 5.59
CA LEU A 144 -10.87 -6.11 4.19
C LEU A 144 -9.72 -5.83 3.22
N ALA A 145 -8.83 -4.91 3.55
CA ALA A 145 -7.64 -4.61 2.76
C ALA A 145 -6.74 -5.84 2.61
N SER A 146 -6.50 -6.59 3.69
CA SER A 146 -5.66 -7.79 3.64
C SER A 146 -6.27 -8.89 2.77
N LEU A 147 -7.60 -9.07 2.82
CA LEU A 147 -8.31 -9.98 1.92
C LEU A 147 -8.24 -9.51 0.46
N LYS A 148 -8.35 -8.20 0.22
CA LYS A 148 -8.22 -7.62 -1.13
C LYS A 148 -6.82 -7.76 -1.68
N HIS A 149 -5.79 -7.59 -0.87
CA HIS A 149 -4.40 -7.82 -1.29
C HIS A 149 -4.23 -9.27 -1.76
N ARG A 150 -4.74 -10.24 -1.00
CA ARG A 150 -4.72 -11.64 -1.40
C ARG A 150 -5.47 -11.87 -2.72
N GLU A 151 -6.68 -11.34 -2.86
CA GLU A 151 -7.49 -11.43 -4.09
C GLU A 151 -6.70 -10.93 -5.31
N VAL A 152 -6.10 -9.73 -5.22
CA VAL A 152 -5.35 -9.13 -6.34
C VAL A 152 -4.10 -9.94 -6.66
N ILE A 153 -3.39 -10.45 -5.66
CA ILE A 153 -2.21 -11.27 -5.90
C ILE A 153 -2.60 -12.59 -6.59
N GLU A 154 -3.64 -13.28 -6.09
CA GLU A 154 -4.09 -14.56 -6.65
C GLU A 154 -4.71 -14.41 -8.05
N ASN A 155 -5.51 -13.37 -8.29
CA ASN A 155 -6.30 -13.23 -9.50
C ASN A 155 -5.64 -12.38 -10.59
N GLU A 156 -4.77 -11.42 -10.24
CA GLU A 156 -4.20 -10.50 -11.23
C GLU A 156 -2.69 -10.66 -11.41
N ILE A 157 -1.93 -10.94 -10.34
CA ILE A 157 -0.46 -11.00 -10.41
C ILE A 157 0.02 -12.42 -10.70
N LEU A 158 -0.46 -13.41 -9.97
CA LEU A 158 -0.01 -14.79 -10.09
C LEU A 158 -0.22 -15.37 -11.50
N PRO A 159 -1.35 -15.15 -12.21
CA PRO A 159 -1.57 -15.68 -13.55
C PRO A 159 -0.61 -15.13 -14.61
N ILE A 160 -0.11 -13.91 -14.41
CA ILE A 160 0.80 -13.23 -15.37
C ILE A 160 2.27 -13.27 -14.91
N SER A 161 2.55 -13.92 -13.79
CA SER A 161 3.91 -14.12 -13.30
C SER A 161 4.60 -15.25 -14.07
N SER A 162 5.92 -15.08 -14.31
CA SER A 162 6.74 -16.15 -14.87
C SER A 162 6.83 -17.35 -13.93
N GLU A 163 7.04 -18.54 -14.46
CA GLU A 163 7.11 -19.78 -13.66
C GLU A 163 8.16 -19.68 -12.54
N ASP A 164 9.29 -19.04 -12.80
CA ASP A 164 10.37 -18.86 -11.83
C ASP A 164 9.97 -17.95 -10.65
N LEU A 165 9.07 -16.98 -10.88
CA LEU A 165 8.61 -16.04 -9.85
C LEU A 165 7.34 -16.49 -9.13
N LYS A 166 6.57 -17.44 -9.69
CA LYS A 166 5.33 -17.91 -9.06
C LYS A 166 5.50 -18.38 -7.62
N PRO A 167 6.53 -19.17 -7.26
CA PRO A 167 6.71 -19.60 -5.86
C PRO A 167 6.88 -18.42 -4.90
N GLU A 168 7.63 -17.39 -5.32
CA GLU A 168 7.88 -16.21 -4.50
C GLU A 168 6.63 -15.31 -4.42
N VAL A 169 5.84 -15.21 -5.49
CA VAL A 169 4.55 -14.48 -5.50
C VAL A 169 3.56 -15.19 -4.56
N ILE A 170 3.47 -16.53 -4.60
CA ILE A 170 2.64 -17.32 -3.68
C ILE A 170 3.07 -17.07 -2.23
N LYS A 171 4.36 -17.08 -1.94
CA LYS A 171 4.89 -16.79 -0.62
C LYS A 171 4.55 -15.38 -0.13
N SER A 172 4.41 -14.41 -1.04
CA SER A 172 4.01 -13.06 -0.66
C SER A 172 2.58 -12.99 -0.11
N ILE A 173 1.69 -13.93 -0.49
CA ILE A 173 0.33 -14.05 0.03
C ILE A 173 0.31 -14.31 1.55
N ASP A 174 1.35 -14.94 2.08
CA ASP A 174 1.40 -15.25 3.52
C ASP A 174 1.41 -13.98 4.38
N TYR A 175 1.92 -12.86 3.88
CA TYR A 175 1.86 -11.58 4.58
C TYR A 175 0.42 -11.08 4.72
N SER A 176 -0.39 -11.17 3.66
CA SER A 176 -1.81 -10.77 3.71
C SER A 176 -2.61 -11.72 4.63
N LYS A 177 -2.35 -13.03 4.57
CA LYS A 177 -2.95 -14.01 5.50
C LYS A 177 -2.59 -13.73 6.95
N GLU A 178 -1.32 -13.46 7.23
CA GLU A 178 -0.83 -13.12 8.56
C GLU A 178 -1.46 -11.82 9.07
N THR A 179 -1.57 -10.81 8.21
CA THR A 179 -2.22 -9.54 8.56
C THR A 179 -3.67 -9.76 8.93
N TYR A 180 -4.43 -10.49 8.10
CA TYR A 180 -5.82 -10.80 8.39
C TYR A 180 -5.96 -11.55 9.73
N LYS A 181 -5.14 -12.59 9.96
CA LYS A 181 -5.14 -13.36 11.20
C LYS A 181 -4.92 -12.47 12.42
N LYS A 182 -3.90 -11.62 12.41
CA LYS A 182 -3.58 -10.71 13.52
C LYS A 182 -4.71 -9.71 13.78
N VAL A 183 -5.30 -9.15 12.72
CA VAL A 183 -6.43 -8.21 12.85
C VAL A 183 -7.67 -8.92 13.37
N ARG A 184 -7.96 -10.13 12.90
CA ARG A 184 -9.04 -10.97 13.41
C ARG A 184 -8.88 -11.24 14.91
N ASP A 185 -7.67 -11.60 15.34
CA ASP A 185 -7.37 -11.91 16.73
C ASP A 185 -7.51 -10.64 17.62
N LEU A 186 -7.11 -9.46 17.11
CA LEU A 186 -7.36 -8.17 17.78
C LEU A 186 -8.84 -7.85 17.93
N LEU A 187 -9.64 -8.03 16.87
CA LEU A 187 -11.11 -7.80 16.92
C LEU A 187 -11.76 -8.77 17.90
N ARG A 188 -11.39 -10.04 17.88
CA ARG A 188 -11.93 -11.04 18.81
C ARG A 188 -11.57 -10.74 20.26
N SER A 189 -10.38 -10.19 20.53
CA SER A 189 -9.97 -9.81 21.89
C SER A 189 -10.84 -8.73 22.53
N ILE A 190 -11.57 -7.96 21.72
CA ILE A 190 -12.54 -6.93 22.17
C ILE A 190 -14.00 -7.35 21.96
N GLY A 191 -14.26 -8.65 21.69
CA GLY A 191 -15.60 -9.20 21.54
C GLY A 191 -16.28 -8.91 20.20
N LEU A 192 -15.52 -8.52 19.18
CA LEU A 192 -16.03 -8.26 17.83
C LEU A 192 -15.69 -9.40 16.87
N ASN A 193 -16.63 -9.67 15.96
CA ASN A 193 -16.39 -10.58 14.85
C ASN A 193 -15.79 -9.81 13.66
N PRO A 194 -14.69 -10.28 13.08
CA PRO A 194 -14.13 -9.71 11.85
C PRO A 194 -15.05 -9.99 10.65
N SER A 195 -14.82 -9.27 9.55
CA SER A 195 -15.40 -9.60 8.26
C SER A 195 -15.07 -11.07 7.89
N PRO A 196 -16.05 -11.84 7.40
CA PRO A 196 -15.81 -13.25 7.04
C PRO A 196 -14.71 -13.37 5.98
N ASN A 197 -13.91 -14.41 6.09
CA ASN A 197 -12.85 -14.70 5.13
C ASN A 197 -13.39 -15.67 4.05
N PRO A 198 -13.65 -15.20 2.83
CA PRO A 198 -14.20 -16.06 1.77
C PRO A 198 -13.19 -17.07 1.21
N PHE A 199 -11.92 -16.96 1.60
CA PHE A 199 -10.87 -17.92 1.23
C PHE A 199 -10.71 -19.06 2.23
N GLU A 200 -11.31 -18.99 3.42
CA GLU A 200 -11.41 -20.07 4.38
C GLU A 200 -12.79 -20.72 4.17
N VAL A 201 -12.81 -21.86 3.47
CA VAL A 201 -14.01 -22.71 3.43
C VAL A 201 -14.05 -23.40 4.78
N GLU A 202 -15.11 -23.12 5.58
CA GLU A 202 -15.42 -23.90 6.77
C GLU A 202 -15.72 -25.37 6.42
#